data_a0b2a12b70b0be82c45b86e9252ca654
#
_entry.id   a0b2a12b70b0be82c45b86e9252ca654
#
_cell.length_a   1.000
_cell.length_b   1.000
_cell.length_c   1.000
_cell.angle_alpha   90.00
_cell.angle_beta   90.00
_cell.angle_gamma   90.00
#
_symmetry.space_group_name_H-M   'P 1'
#
loop_
_entity.id
_entity.type
_entity.pdbx_description
1 polymer ?
#
loop_
_entity_poly.entity_id
_entity_poly.type
_entity_poly.pdbx_seq_one_letter_code
_entity_poly.pdbx_strand_id
1 'polypeptide(L)'
;MPGLVDATFLGAYLELLERDYEDFLEAMETLALEHLNKSSVPGRFLFLPDATGNEFRTTGGRKIPVLEIGNPEARGNTLVFEATCHGGEKVHSLTLFLAFLALCQGGDEWETLLEKAYCIFLPVVDPDGWHKETRAYVDRSGEEVRTPVVVNMNHIRNFFGWEDANAAFGRKTATTRGRRIQALQQYLLSQPGNIRVYSSLHETVTLPSEYVYKNAGIMIFLHERLSPEEYERIARLRYHLTFCEKVEYFLRSRFPFLPPKYRGEVLMSYPSVQKTLAIRNFIQKCGLPIFQDAFEAAFRGIPFLVERDLPVFEGVYLIGPIFQKAGITLAPDFYQYHTGCTGRTIETFAQRKELRILQGLAFVEGTLRVEVKGERF
;
A
#
# COMPACT_ATOMS: atom_id res chain seq x y z
N MET A 1 13.78 -19.51 10.96
CA MET A 1 12.53 -19.11 11.64
C MET A 1 11.46 -18.95 10.57
N PRO A 2 10.23 -19.39 10.79
CA PRO A 2 9.17 -19.13 9.82
C PRO A 2 8.93 -17.63 9.79
N GLY A 3 9.18 -17.01 8.64
CA GLY A 3 8.74 -15.64 8.36
C GLY A 3 7.22 -15.61 8.17
N LEU A 4 6.64 -14.41 7.96
CA LEU A 4 5.23 -14.30 7.54
C LEU A 4 4.96 -15.07 6.22
N VAL A 5 6.02 -15.40 5.49
CA VAL A 5 6.01 -16.02 4.14
C VAL A 5 5.99 -17.56 4.22
N ASP A 6 5.32 -18.18 5.19
CA ASP A 6 5.21 -19.65 5.20
C ASP A 6 4.04 -20.13 4.33
N ALA A 7 4.39 -20.73 3.18
CA ALA A 7 3.42 -21.20 2.18
C ALA A 7 2.48 -22.31 2.69
N THR A 8 2.85 -23.04 3.73
CA THR A 8 2.03 -24.14 4.26
C THR A 8 0.75 -23.63 4.91
N PHE A 9 0.75 -22.39 5.37
CA PHE A 9 -0.37 -21.73 6.01
C PHE A 9 -1.46 -21.27 5.03
N LEU A 10 -1.09 -21.02 3.77
CA LEU A 10 -1.96 -20.38 2.78
C LEU A 10 -3.14 -21.23 2.35
N GLY A 11 -2.93 -22.55 2.15
CA GLY A 11 -3.96 -23.43 1.56
C GLY A 11 -5.27 -23.46 2.34
N ALA A 12 -5.20 -23.37 3.66
CA ALA A 12 -6.37 -23.43 4.53
C ALA A 12 -7.28 -22.19 4.46
N TYR A 13 -6.77 -21.07 3.97
CA TYR A 13 -7.50 -19.79 4.00
C TYR A 13 -7.89 -19.25 2.62
N LEU A 14 -7.37 -19.82 1.53
CA LEU A 14 -7.66 -19.32 0.17
C LEU A 14 -9.15 -19.34 -0.17
N GLU A 15 -9.89 -20.34 0.31
CA GLU A 15 -11.32 -20.46 0.09
C GLU A 15 -12.13 -19.30 0.71
N LEU A 16 -11.55 -18.56 1.69
CA LEU A 16 -12.21 -17.40 2.27
C LEU A 16 -12.45 -16.29 1.24
N LEU A 17 -11.59 -16.18 0.22
CA LEU A 17 -11.75 -15.19 -0.85
C LEU A 17 -12.93 -15.47 -1.78
N GLU A 18 -13.44 -16.69 -1.78
CA GLU A 18 -14.60 -17.09 -2.60
C GLU A 18 -15.92 -16.89 -1.88
N ARG A 19 -15.88 -16.60 -0.56
CA ARG A 19 -17.07 -16.38 0.28
C ARG A 19 -17.71 -15.03 0.01
N ASP A 20 -18.97 -14.91 0.41
CA ASP A 20 -19.65 -13.64 0.55
C ASP A 20 -18.93 -12.74 1.56
N TYR A 21 -19.10 -11.43 1.43
CA TYR A 21 -18.41 -10.50 2.31
C TYR A 21 -18.76 -10.73 3.79
N GLU A 22 -20.01 -10.97 4.07
CA GLU A 22 -20.51 -11.21 5.41
C GLU A 22 -19.91 -12.50 6.00
N ASP A 23 -19.86 -13.58 5.22
CA ASP A 23 -19.24 -14.86 5.63
C ASP A 23 -17.72 -14.74 5.79
N PHE A 24 -17.07 -13.95 4.91
CA PHE A 24 -15.65 -13.63 5.03
C PHE A 24 -15.38 -12.85 6.32
N LEU A 25 -16.20 -11.85 6.61
CA LEU A 25 -16.07 -11.00 7.79
C LEU A 25 -16.29 -11.79 9.09
N GLU A 26 -17.31 -12.66 9.14
CA GLU A 26 -17.58 -13.53 10.29
C GLU A 26 -16.42 -14.50 10.56
N ALA A 27 -15.88 -15.11 9.50
CA ALA A 27 -14.71 -15.97 9.62
C ALA A 27 -13.47 -15.20 10.10
N MET A 28 -13.25 -13.99 9.56
CA MET A 28 -12.16 -13.11 9.99
C MET A 28 -12.29 -12.73 11.47
N GLU A 29 -13.47 -12.31 11.91
CA GLU A 29 -13.73 -11.94 13.31
C GLU A 29 -13.49 -13.13 14.25
N THR A 30 -14.05 -14.29 13.92
CA THR A 30 -13.91 -15.51 14.73
C THR A 30 -12.45 -15.90 14.90
N LEU A 31 -11.72 -16.00 13.79
CA LEU A 31 -10.32 -16.40 13.80
C LEU A 31 -9.42 -15.32 14.46
N ALA A 32 -9.69 -14.04 14.22
CA ALA A 32 -8.95 -12.95 14.85
C ALA A 32 -9.08 -13.01 16.38
N LEU A 33 -10.30 -13.17 16.89
CA LEU A 33 -10.55 -13.26 18.33
C LEU A 33 -9.93 -14.53 18.94
N GLU A 34 -9.99 -15.66 18.23
CA GLU A 34 -9.35 -16.90 18.68
C GLU A 34 -7.83 -16.73 18.82
N HIS A 35 -7.17 -16.09 17.86
CA HIS A 35 -5.73 -15.86 17.88
C HIS A 35 -5.33 -14.79 18.91
N LEU A 36 -6.10 -13.72 19.03
CA LEU A 36 -5.88 -12.69 20.06
C LEU A 36 -5.97 -13.25 21.47
N ASN A 37 -6.91 -14.15 21.75
CA ASN A 37 -7.04 -14.79 23.06
C ASN A 37 -5.85 -15.68 23.44
N LYS A 38 -5.06 -16.11 22.46
CA LYS A 38 -3.85 -16.93 22.63
C LYS A 38 -2.56 -16.10 22.53
N SER A 39 -2.65 -14.85 22.08
CA SER A 39 -1.51 -14.00 21.83
C SER A 39 -0.92 -13.44 23.14
N SER A 40 0.41 -13.44 23.24
CA SER A 40 1.16 -12.70 24.26
C SER A 40 1.24 -11.20 23.96
N VAL A 41 0.99 -10.80 22.70
CA VAL A 41 1.05 -9.42 22.27
C VAL A 41 -0.33 -8.77 22.36
N PRO A 42 -0.45 -7.58 22.95
CA PRO A 42 -1.72 -6.85 22.97
C PRO A 42 -2.25 -6.58 21.56
N GLY A 43 -3.53 -6.83 21.37
CA GLY A 43 -4.20 -6.56 20.09
C GLY A 43 -5.70 -6.50 20.26
N ARG A 44 -6.40 -6.08 19.20
CA ARG A 44 -7.85 -6.06 19.17
C ARG A 44 -8.40 -6.17 17.77
N PHE A 45 -9.60 -6.72 17.67
CA PHE A 45 -10.47 -6.64 16.51
C PHE A 45 -11.57 -5.62 16.79
N LEU A 46 -11.85 -4.73 15.88
CA LEU A 46 -12.96 -3.78 15.97
C LEU A 46 -13.49 -3.45 14.58
N PHE A 47 -14.64 -2.80 14.54
CA PHE A 47 -15.15 -2.18 13.33
C PHE A 47 -14.82 -0.69 13.30
N LEU A 48 -14.51 -0.19 12.11
CA LEU A 48 -14.22 1.23 11.91
C LEU A 48 -15.31 2.08 12.58
N PRO A 49 -14.96 3.00 13.49
CA PRO A 49 -15.94 3.88 14.11
C PRO A 49 -16.29 5.07 13.19
N ASP A 50 -17.50 5.56 13.34
CA ASP A 50 -17.91 6.86 12.81
C ASP A 50 -17.50 8.02 13.75
N ALA A 51 -17.86 9.24 13.39
CA ALA A 51 -17.55 10.44 14.19
C ALA A 51 -18.16 10.46 15.59
N THR A 52 -19.19 9.63 15.83
CA THR A 52 -19.88 9.51 17.13
C THR A 52 -19.35 8.37 17.98
N GLY A 53 -18.40 7.59 17.44
CA GLY A 53 -17.85 6.39 18.08
C GLY A 53 -18.66 5.12 17.86
N ASN A 54 -19.74 5.19 17.09
CA ASN A 54 -20.51 4.01 16.69
C ASN A 54 -19.84 3.31 15.50
N GLU A 55 -20.22 2.06 15.24
CA GLU A 55 -19.74 1.33 14.06
C GLU A 55 -20.16 2.05 12.77
N PHE A 56 -19.17 2.44 11.97
CA PHE A 56 -19.42 2.98 10.64
C PHE A 56 -20.03 1.90 9.74
N ARG A 57 -21.01 2.33 8.94
CA ARG A 57 -21.60 1.49 7.89
C ARG A 57 -21.53 2.20 6.56
N THR A 58 -21.09 1.46 5.55
CA THR A 58 -21.08 1.92 4.16
C THR A 58 -22.49 2.18 3.64
N THR A 59 -22.61 2.68 2.43
CA THR A 59 -23.91 2.85 1.73
C THR A 59 -24.65 1.52 1.54
N GLY A 60 -23.90 0.41 1.40
CA GLY A 60 -24.46 -0.96 1.38
C GLY A 60 -24.75 -1.55 2.75
N GLY A 61 -24.61 -0.78 3.84
CA GLY A 61 -24.86 -1.22 5.21
C GLY A 61 -23.74 -2.08 5.81
N ARG A 62 -22.62 -2.26 5.12
CA ARG A 62 -21.51 -3.12 5.52
C ARG A 62 -20.57 -2.44 6.51
N LYS A 63 -20.00 -3.23 7.41
CA LYS A 63 -18.96 -2.79 8.36
C LYS A 63 -17.57 -2.91 7.71
N ILE A 64 -16.62 -2.15 8.24
CA ILE A 64 -15.19 -2.20 7.83
C ILE A 64 -14.39 -2.76 9.00
N PRO A 65 -13.72 -3.90 8.86
CA PRO A 65 -12.92 -4.47 9.93
C PRO A 65 -11.60 -3.71 10.11
N VAL A 66 -11.19 -3.59 11.34
CA VAL A 66 -9.90 -3.05 11.75
C VAL A 66 -9.24 -4.04 12.70
N LEU A 67 -7.99 -4.38 12.42
CA LEU A 67 -7.19 -5.28 13.23
C LEU A 67 -6.00 -4.48 13.76
N GLU A 68 -5.79 -4.48 15.05
CA GLU A 68 -4.68 -3.78 15.69
C GLU A 68 -3.87 -4.75 16.55
N ILE A 69 -2.54 -4.62 16.50
CA ILE A 69 -1.63 -5.44 17.30
C ILE A 69 -0.32 -4.69 17.57
N GLY A 70 0.23 -4.88 18.75
CA GLY A 70 1.50 -4.31 19.19
C GLY A 70 1.36 -3.53 20.47
N ASN A 71 2.45 -2.90 20.89
CA ASN A 71 2.49 -2.15 22.15
C ASN A 71 1.72 -0.81 22.00
N PRO A 72 0.63 -0.60 22.77
CA PRO A 72 -0.12 0.66 22.72
C PRO A 72 0.72 1.89 23.09
N GLU A 73 1.80 1.72 23.87
CA GLU A 73 2.69 2.81 24.22
C GLU A 73 3.67 3.17 23.09
N ALA A 74 3.88 2.25 22.15
CA ALA A 74 4.68 2.47 20.96
C ALA A 74 3.92 3.14 19.80
N ARG A 75 2.76 3.75 20.05
CA ARG A 75 1.92 4.40 19.01
C ARG A 75 2.60 5.58 18.30
N GLY A 76 3.68 6.13 18.83
CA GLY A 76 4.57 7.02 18.08
C GLY A 76 5.29 6.34 16.91
N ASN A 77 5.16 5.02 16.79
CA ASN A 77 5.74 4.17 15.77
C ASN A 77 4.65 3.32 15.09
N THR A 78 3.51 3.94 14.75
CA THR A 78 2.36 3.25 14.15
C THR A 78 2.62 2.98 12.67
N LEU A 79 2.41 1.72 12.27
CA LEU A 79 2.42 1.29 10.88
C LEU A 79 1.00 0.91 10.45
N VAL A 80 0.52 1.51 9.38
CA VAL A 80 -0.81 1.28 8.82
C VAL A 80 -0.67 0.52 7.51
N PHE A 81 -1.45 -0.55 7.37
CA PHE A 81 -1.57 -1.33 6.15
C PHE A 81 -3.03 -1.41 5.74
N GLU A 82 -3.34 -0.98 4.53
CA GLU A 82 -4.68 -1.09 3.96
C GLU A 82 -4.71 -1.96 2.71
N ALA A 83 -5.83 -2.60 2.46
CA ALA A 83 -6.09 -3.34 1.24
C ALA A 83 -7.55 -3.17 0.79
N THR A 84 -7.83 -3.61 -0.43
CA THR A 84 -9.17 -3.62 -1.01
C THR A 84 -9.84 -2.24 -0.93
N CYS A 85 -9.10 -1.18 -1.23
CA CYS A 85 -9.68 0.14 -1.47
C CYS A 85 -10.50 0.17 -2.77
N HIS A 86 -10.27 -0.81 -3.65
CA HIS A 86 -11.12 -1.16 -4.78
C HIS A 86 -11.70 -2.56 -4.55
N GLY A 87 -13.00 -2.70 -4.59
CA GLY A 87 -13.67 -3.92 -4.13
C GLY A 87 -13.33 -5.21 -4.87
N GLY A 88 -12.84 -5.14 -6.13
CA GLY A 88 -12.37 -6.30 -6.89
C GLY A 88 -10.97 -6.79 -6.52
N GLU A 89 -10.20 -6.01 -5.75
CA GLU A 89 -8.80 -6.28 -5.39
C GLU A 89 -8.71 -7.02 -4.04
N LYS A 90 -9.25 -8.25 -3.96
CA LYS A 90 -9.50 -8.96 -2.70
C LYS A 90 -8.30 -9.70 -2.11
N VAL A 91 -7.32 -10.05 -2.92
CA VAL A 91 -6.24 -10.97 -2.50
C VAL A 91 -5.46 -10.39 -1.31
N HIS A 92 -5.25 -9.10 -1.30
CA HIS A 92 -4.54 -8.46 -0.20
C HIS A 92 -5.36 -8.26 1.08
N SER A 93 -6.69 -8.42 1.02
CA SER A 93 -7.48 -8.57 2.26
C SER A 93 -7.02 -9.79 3.06
N LEU A 94 -6.87 -10.92 2.37
CA LEU A 94 -6.36 -12.14 2.98
C LEU A 94 -4.89 -11.99 3.39
N THR A 95 -4.06 -11.30 2.58
CA THR A 95 -2.67 -11.00 2.94
C THR A 95 -2.57 -10.30 4.29
N LEU A 96 -3.33 -9.22 4.49
CA LEU A 96 -3.28 -8.44 5.74
C LEU A 96 -3.86 -9.23 6.91
N PHE A 97 -4.90 -10.02 6.68
CA PHE A 97 -5.45 -10.88 7.69
C PHE A 97 -4.45 -11.97 8.13
N LEU A 98 -3.80 -12.65 7.20
CA LEU A 98 -2.78 -13.65 7.50
C LEU A 98 -1.57 -13.05 8.21
N ALA A 99 -1.13 -11.87 7.82
CA ALA A 99 -0.06 -11.14 8.51
C ALA A 99 -0.44 -10.89 9.97
N PHE A 100 -1.67 -10.43 10.22
CA PHE A 100 -2.18 -10.23 11.57
C PHE A 100 -2.20 -11.53 12.38
N LEU A 101 -2.75 -12.63 11.83
CA LEU A 101 -2.79 -13.92 12.52
C LEU A 101 -1.39 -14.44 12.86
N ALA A 102 -0.44 -14.30 11.92
CA ALA A 102 0.95 -14.71 12.16
C ALA A 102 1.62 -13.87 13.26
N LEU A 103 1.34 -12.57 13.32
CA LEU A 103 1.82 -11.69 14.39
C LEU A 103 1.18 -12.05 15.74
N CYS A 104 -0.10 -12.44 15.77
CA CYS A 104 -0.77 -12.95 16.98
C CYS A 104 -0.18 -14.27 17.48
N GLN A 105 0.30 -15.14 16.60
CA GLN A 105 0.96 -16.39 16.98
C GLN A 105 2.28 -16.12 17.71
N GLY A 106 2.85 -14.94 17.54
CA GLY A 106 4.01 -14.50 18.29
C GLY A 106 5.29 -15.20 17.88
N GLY A 107 6.16 -15.34 18.86
CA GLY A 107 7.53 -15.81 18.76
C GLY A 107 8.50 -14.67 19.04
N ASP A 108 9.62 -14.99 19.66
CA ASP A 108 10.57 -14.01 20.22
C ASP A 108 10.90 -12.84 19.30
N GLU A 109 10.97 -13.11 17.99
CA GLU A 109 11.30 -12.09 17.00
C GLU A 109 10.16 -11.11 16.79
N TRP A 110 8.93 -11.60 16.65
CA TRP A 110 7.74 -10.76 16.41
C TRP A 110 7.34 -10.01 17.67
N GLU A 111 7.42 -10.65 18.84
CA GLU A 111 7.17 -10.01 20.13
C GLU A 111 8.11 -8.84 20.36
N THR A 112 9.43 -9.05 20.18
CA THR A 112 10.43 -7.99 20.29
C THR A 112 10.20 -6.83 19.33
N LEU A 113 9.68 -7.12 18.12
CA LEU A 113 9.36 -6.10 17.14
C LEU A 113 8.11 -5.32 17.54
N LEU A 114 7.07 -6.03 17.97
CA LEU A 114 5.78 -5.44 18.35
C LEU A 114 5.84 -4.71 19.71
N GLU A 115 6.83 -4.98 20.56
CA GLU A 115 7.15 -4.12 21.72
C GLU A 115 7.48 -2.67 21.30
N LYS A 116 8.06 -2.49 20.11
CA LYS A 116 8.55 -1.21 19.58
C LYS A 116 7.64 -0.58 18.52
N ALA A 117 6.57 -1.24 18.17
CA ALA A 117 5.67 -0.80 17.12
C ALA A 117 4.20 -1.11 17.43
N TYR A 118 3.33 -0.36 16.77
CA TYR A 118 1.90 -0.59 16.77
C TYR A 118 1.43 -0.72 15.33
N CYS A 119 0.75 -1.81 14.99
CA CYS A 119 0.28 -2.09 13.64
C CYS A 119 -1.23 -1.98 13.56
N ILE A 120 -1.72 -1.30 12.54
CA ILE A 120 -3.13 -1.19 12.20
C ILE A 120 -3.30 -1.79 10.79
N PHE A 121 -4.12 -2.82 10.70
CA PHE A 121 -4.48 -3.45 9.43
C PHE A 121 -5.94 -3.12 9.09
N LEU A 122 -6.15 -2.65 7.88
CA LEU A 122 -7.45 -2.36 7.27
C LEU A 122 -7.64 -3.31 6.08
N PRO A 123 -8.00 -4.58 6.32
CA PRO A 123 -7.98 -5.60 5.27
C PRO A 123 -9.01 -5.35 4.17
N VAL A 124 -10.14 -4.71 4.49
CA VAL A 124 -11.20 -4.43 3.51
C VAL A 124 -11.70 -3.00 3.68
N VAL A 125 -11.23 -2.09 2.83
CA VAL A 125 -11.66 -0.69 2.86
C VAL A 125 -12.91 -0.45 2.01
N ASP A 126 -13.12 -1.23 0.95
CA ASP A 126 -14.31 -1.16 0.09
C ASP A 126 -15.14 -2.46 0.10
N PRO A 127 -15.89 -2.74 1.18
CA PRO A 127 -16.68 -3.97 1.26
C PRO A 127 -17.86 -4.02 0.29
N ASP A 128 -18.40 -2.88 -0.14
CA ASP A 128 -19.54 -2.84 -1.06
C ASP A 128 -19.17 -3.28 -2.49
N GLY A 129 -17.88 -3.23 -2.82
CA GLY A 129 -17.35 -3.72 -4.09
C GLY A 129 -16.93 -5.20 -4.09
N TRP A 130 -17.03 -5.88 -2.96
CA TRP A 130 -16.46 -7.23 -2.76
C TRP A 130 -16.89 -8.27 -3.80
N HIS A 131 -18.18 -8.31 -4.17
CA HIS A 131 -18.69 -9.29 -5.13
C HIS A 131 -18.83 -8.78 -6.55
N LYS A 132 -19.00 -7.48 -6.70
CA LYS A 132 -19.43 -6.92 -7.98
C LYS A 132 -18.25 -6.51 -8.86
N GLU A 133 -17.01 -6.75 -8.38
CA GLU A 133 -15.82 -6.24 -9.05
C GLU A 133 -16.02 -4.79 -9.53
N THR A 134 -16.63 -3.98 -8.65
CA THR A 134 -16.93 -2.59 -8.93
C THR A 134 -15.91 -1.69 -8.27
N ARG A 135 -15.67 -0.55 -8.89
CA ARG A 135 -14.87 0.52 -8.35
C ARG A 135 -15.77 1.65 -7.86
N ALA A 136 -15.49 2.14 -6.66
CA ALA A 136 -16.19 3.28 -6.10
C ALA A 136 -15.58 4.59 -6.61
N TYR A 137 -16.45 5.53 -6.96
CA TYR A 137 -16.11 6.90 -7.30
C TYR A 137 -16.89 7.84 -6.40
N VAL A 138 -16.37 9.05 -6.21
CA VAL A 138 -17.08 10.12 -5.52
C VAL A 138 -17.55 11.09 -6.57
N ASP A 139 -18.85 11.34 -6.64
CA ASP A 139 -19.44 12.30 -7.56
C ASP A 139 -19.25 13.76 -7.07
N ARG A 140 -19.81 14.72 -7.82
CA ARG A 140 -19.69 16.14 -7.48
C ARG A 140 -20.44 16.54 -6.21
N SER A 141 -21.41 15.74 -5.78
CA SER A 141 -22.16 15.96 -4.52
C SER A 141 -21.45 15.34 -3.30
N GLY A 142 -20.43 14.50 -3.54
CA GLY A 142 -19.73 13.77 -2.49
C GLY A 142 -20.30 12.39 -2.20
N GLU A 143 -21.28 11.94 -2.98
CA GLU A 143 -21.87 10.62 -2.86
C GLU A 143 -21.02 9.57 -3.57
N GLU A 144 -20.94 8.38 -2.99
CA GLU A 144 -20.26 7.24 -3.62
C GLU A 144 -21.15 6.64 -4.71
N VAL A 145 -20.63 6.61 -5.93
CA VAL A 145 -21.23 5.95 -7.09
C VAL A 145 -20.32 4.80 -7.53
N ARG A 146 -20.90 3.75 -8.09
CA ARG A 146 -20.17 2.53 -8.46
C ARG A 146 -20.26 2.24 -9.94
N THR A 147 -19.14 1.82 -10.50
CA THR A 147 -19.07 1.35 -11.89
C THR A 147 -18.38 -0.01 -11.95
N PRO A 148 -18.65 -0.84 -12.98
CA PRO A 148 -17.81 -1.99 -13.26
C PRO A 148 -16.33 -1.58 -13.43
N VAL A 149 -15.40 -2.40 -12.96
CA VAL A 149 -13.95 -2.13 -13.02
C VAL A 149 -13.45 -1.94 -14.46
N VAL A 150 -14.12 -2.57 -15.43
CA VAL A 150 -13.78 -2.49 -16.87
C VAL A 150 -14.03 -1.10 -17.49
N VAL A 151 -14.71 -0.20 -16.79
CA VAL A 151 -14.97 1.15 -17.33
C VAL A 151 -13.70 2.00 -17.20
N ASN A 152 -13.27 2.58 -18.31
CA ASN A 152 -12.07 3.41 -18.36
C ASN A 152 -12.20 4.63 -17.42
N MET A 153 -11.30 4.73 -16.44
CA MET A 153 -11.29 5.79 -15.42
C MET A 153 -11.22 7.20 -16.02
N ASN A 154 -10.50 7.36 -17.14
CA ASN A 154 -10.43 8.66 -17.83
C ASN A 154 -11.76 9.09 -18.40
N HIS A 155 -12.56 8.15 -18.93
CA HIS A 155 -13.92 8.46 -19.40
C HIS A 155 -14.80 8.91 -18.23
N ILE A 156 -14.76 8.21 -17.11
CA ILE A 156 -15.55 8.56 -15.92
C ILE A 156 -15.18 9.96 -15.42
N ARG A 157 -13.88 10.23 -15.25
CA ARG A 157 -13.41 11.55 -14.80
C ARG A 157 -13.77 12.66 -15.78
N ASN A 158 -13.55 12.46 -17.07
CA ASN A 158 -13.74 13.49 -18.09
C ASN A 158 -15.21 13.76 -18.40
N PHE A 159 -16.06 12.72 -18.44
CA PHE A 159 -17.47 12.86 -18.78
C PHE A 159 -18.34 13.22 -17.57
N PHE A 160 -18.13 12.55 -16.44
CA PHE A 160 -19.01 12.69 -15.27
C PHE A 160 -18.41 13.61 -14.21
N GLY A 161 -17.11 13.86 -14.26
CA GLY A 161 -16.38 14.60 -13.22
C GLY A 161 -16.34 13.86 -11.89
N TRP A 162 -16.51 12.53 -11.92
CA TRP A 162 -16.38 11.68 -10.74
C TRP A 162 -14.92 11.35 -10.49
N GLU A 163 -14.55 11.22 -9.23
CA GLU A 163 -13.20 10.82 -8.86
C GLU A 163 -13.19 9.45 -8.21
N ASP A 164 -12.15 8.70 -8.51
CA ASP A 164 -11.87 7.46 -7.81
C ASP A 164 -11.84 7.70 -6.29
N ALA A 165 -12.56 6.87 -5.53
CA ALA A 165 -12.66 7.05 -4.09
C ALA A 165 -11.30 7.02 -3.40
N ASN A 166 -10.36 6.19 -3.91
CA ASN A 166 -8.97 6.18 -3.41
C ASN A 166 -8.20 7.47 -3.74
N ALA A 167 -8.56 8.16 -4.82
CA ALA A 167 -7.94 9.42 -5.23
C ALA A 167 -8.58 10.68 -4.60
N ALA A 168 -9.65 10.50 -3.82
CA ALA A 168 -10.43 11.60 -3.24
C ALA A 168 -9.98 12.05 -1.84
N PHE A 169 -8.91 11.48 -1.31
CA PHE A 169 -8.44 11.75 0.07
C PHE A 169 -8.08 13.20 0.33
N GLY A 170 -7.54 13.91 -0.63
CA GLY A 170 -6.97 15.25 -0.43
C GLY A 170 -7.79 16.43 -0.91
N ARG A 171 -9.02 16.25 -1.34
CA ARG A 171 -9.81 17.39 -1.81
C ARG A 171 -10.13 18.38 -0.70
N LYS A 172 -9.83 19.66 -0.97
CA LYS A 172 -10.10 20.78 -0.05
C LYS A 172 -11.59 21.00 0.24
N THR A 173 -12.49 20.55 -0.62
CA THR A 173 -13.93 20.66 -0.45
C THR A 173 -14.43 19.58 0.49
N ALA A 174 -14.46 19.89 1.76
CA ALA A 174 -14.91 19.01 2.85
C ALA A 174 -16.31 18.41 2.64
N THR A 175 -17.11 18.98 1.77
CA THR A 175 -18.46 18.55 1.44
C THR A 175 -18.51 17.41 0.40
N THR A 176 -17.39 17.04 -0.20
CA THR A 176 -17.33 16.11 -1.33
C THR A 176 -16.47 14.87 -1.09
N ARG A 177 -16.17 14.56 0.16
CA ARG A 177 -15.49 13.30 0.49
C ARG A 177 -16.53 12.27 0.82
N GLY A 178 -16.46 11.10 0.20
CA GLY A 178 -17.33 9.98 0.54
C GLY A 178 -17.27 9.69 2.06
N ARG A 179 -18.40 9.38 2.68
CA ARG A 179 -18.51 9.14 4.13
C ARG A 179 -17.49 8.12 4.65
N ARG A 180 -17.19 7.12 3.84
CA ARG A 180 -16.19 6.08 4.14
C ARG A 180 -14.79 6.67 4.32
N ILE A 181 -14.35 7.51 3.38
CA ILE A 181 -13.04 8.17 3.45
C ILE A 181 -12.95 9.08 4.66
N GLN A 182 -14.02 9.81 4.98
CA GLN A 182 -14.08 10.65 6.18
C GLN A 182 -13.92 9.82 7.46
N ALA A 183 -14.61 8.69 7.57
CA ALA A 183 -14.50 7.80 8.73
C ALA A 183 -13.07 7.25 8.90
N LEU A 184 -12.43 6.82 7.80
CA LEU A 184 -11.03 6.37 7.80
C LEU A 184 -10.06 7.48 8.24
N GLN A 185 -10.23 8.69 7.70
CA GLN A 185 -9.41 9.83 8.08
C GLN A 185 -9.55 10.19 9.55
N GLN A 186 -10.79 10.28 10.03
CA GLN A 186 -11.09 10.56 11.43
C GLN A 186 -10.47 9.51 12.35
N TYR A 187 -10.68 8.23 12.04
CA TYR A 187 -10.13 7.14 12.83
C TYR A 187 -8.61 7.18 12.90
N LEU A 188 -7.94 7.24 11.75
CA LEU A 188 -6.47 7.18 11.70
C LEU A 188 -5.80 8.44 12.24
N LEU A 189 -6.37 9.63 11.99
CA LEU A 189 -5.82 10.88 12.52
C LEU A 189 -6.13 11.08 14.01
N SER A 190 -7.14 10.39 14.57
CA SER A 190 -7.45 10.41 16.00
C SER A 190 -6.59 9.44 16.81
N GLN A 191 -5.81 8.56 16.16
CA GLN A 191 -4.95 7.65 16.90
C GLN A 191 -3.90 8.42 17.70
N PRO A 192 -3.67 8.05 18.98
CA PRO A 192 -2.61 8.66 19.75
C PRO A 192 -1.25 8.32 19.14
N GLY A 193 -0.41 9.33 18.95
CA GLY A 193 0.89 9.20 18.33
C GLY A 193 0.89 9.44 16.81
N ASN A 194 2.05 9.29 16.19
CA ASN A 194 2.24 9.57 14.77
C ASN A 194 2.22 8.28 13.93
N ILE A 195 1.49 8.29 12.84
CA ILE A 195 1.65 7.29 11.78
C ILE A 195 3.06 7.48 11.20
N ARG A 196 3.88 6.44 11.28
CA ARG A 196 5.24 6.43 10.72
C ARG A 196 5.27 5.92 9.29
N VAL A 197 4.42 4.94 8.99
CA VAL A 197 4.30 4.34 7.66
C VAL A 197 2.83 4.15 7.33
N TYR A 198 2.45 4.49 6.13
CA TYR A 198 1.17 4.15 5.55
C TYR A 198 1.38 3.36 4.26
N SER A 199 0.88 2.14 4.20
CA SER A 199 1.05 1.26 3.06
C SER A 199 -0.30 0.81 2.50
N SER A 200 -0.51 1.01 1.20
CA SER A 200 -1.71 0.59 0.47
C SER A 200 -1.37 -0.58 -0.46
N LEU A 201 -2.08 -1.69 -0.32
CA LEU A 201 -1.84 -2.91 -1.08
C LEU A 201 -2.92 -3.08 -2.15
N HIS A 202 -2.49 -3.06 -3.40
CA HIS A 202 -3.31 -3.16 -4.59
C HIS A 202 -2.98 -4.38 -5.44
N GLU A 203 -3.92 -4.75 -6.28
CA GLU A 203 -3.70 -5.71 -7.34
C GLU A 203 -4.22 -5.18 -8.67
N THR A 204 -3.44 -5.35 -9.71
CA THR A 204 -3.86 -4.98 -11.06
C THR A 204 -4.52 -6.19 -11.73
N VAL A 205 -5.85 -6.19 -11.75
CA VAL A 205 -6.67 -7.28 -12.32
C VAL A 205 -6.99 -7.09 -13.80
N THR A 206 -6.64 -5.96 -14.39
CA THR A 206 -7.10 -5.54 -15.72
C THR A 206 -6.04 -5.53 -16.81
N LEU A 207 -4.87 -6.11 -16.58
CA LEU A 207 -3.87 -6.22 -17.65
C LEU A 207 -4.27 -7.27 -18.70
N PRO A 208 -4.06 -7.00 -19.99
CA PRO A 208 -4.23 -7.99 -21.04
C PRO A 208 -3.43 -9.26 -20.73
N SER A 209 -4.01 -10.43 -21.01
CA SER A 209 -3.43 -11.75 -20.69
C SER A 209 -2.00 -11.93 -21.22
N GLU A 210 -1.63 -11.27 -22.30
CA GLU A 210 -0.29 -11.31 -22.89
C GLU A 210 0.79 -10.65 -22.00
N TYR A 211 0.41 -9.66 -21.19
CA TYR A 211 1.31 -9.01 -20.22
C TYR A 211 1.47 -9.84 -18.95
N VAL A 212 0.45 -10.58 -18.60
CA VAL A 212 0.35 -11.42 -17.40
C VAL A 212 1.48 -12.41 -17.30
N TYR A 213 1.90 -13.02 -18.40
CA TYR A 213 2.90 -14.09 -18.41
C TYR A 213 4.35 -13.62 -18.53
N LYS A 214 4.58 -12.42 -19.08
CA LYS A 214 5.94 -11.89 -19.30
C LYS A 214 6.47 -11.03 -18.18
N ASN A 215 5.58 -10.42 -17.38
CA ASN A 215 5.91 -9.39 -16.41
C ASN A 215 5.24 -9.63 -15.05
N ALA A 216 5.20 -10.88 -14.59
CA ALA A 216 4.70 -11.20 -13.26
C ALA A 216 5.61 -10.60 -12.19
N GLY A 217 5.04 -9.97 -11.15
CA GLY A 217 5.83 -9.40 -10.08
C GLY A 217 5.07 -8.42 -9.20
N ILE A 218 5.80 -7.83 -8.28
CA ILE A 218 5.36 -6.73 -7.43
C ILE A 218 6.03 -5.44 -7.88
N MET A 219 5.26 -4.38 -7.97
CA MET A 219 5.73 -3.00 -8.10
C MET A 219 5.62 -2.29 -6.76
N ILE A 220 6.58 -1.43 -6.44
CA ILE A 220 6.56 -0.63 -5.22
C ILE A 220 6.59 0.85 -5.61
N PHE A 221 5.56 1.57 -5.20
CA PHE A 221 5.44 3.01 -5.36
C PHE A 221 5.75 3.69 -4.04
N LEU A 222 6.63 4.67 -4.09
CA LEU A 222 6.95 5.53 -2.96
C LEU A 222 6.30 6.89 -3.17
N HIS A 223 5.48 7.29 -2.23
CA HIS A 223 4.82 8.58 -2.19
C HIS A 223 5.72 9.59 -1.47
N GLU A 224 6.89 9.88 -2.07
CA GLU A 224 7.80 10.88 -1.50
C GLU A 224 7.37 12.28 -1.93
N ARG A 225 7.35 13.19 -0.98
CA ARG A 225 7.02 14.58 -1.26
C ARG A 225 8.29 15.32 -1.66
N LEU A 226 8.40 15.62 -2.94
CA LEU A 226 9.45 16.46 -3.50
C LEU A 226 8.90 17.87 -3.76
N SER A 227 9.73 18.90 -3.59
CA SER A 227 9.38 20.22 -4.11
C SER A 227 9.33 20.18 -5.64
N PRO A 228 8.59 21.08 -6.30
CA PRO A 228 8.58 21.16 -7.76
C PRO A 228 10.00 21.30 -8.33
N GLU A 229 10.87 22.06 -7.69
CA GLU A 229 12.25 22.28 -8.09
C GLU A 229 13.09 21.00 -7.95
N GLU A 230 12.93 20.28 -6.86
CA GLU A 230 13.59 18.98 -6.65
C GLU A 230 13.14 17.96 -7.69
N TYR A 231 11.83 17.88 -7.94
CA TYR A 231 11.28 16.99 -8.96
C TYR A 231 11.87 17.30 -10.35
N GLU A 232 11.83 18.56 -10.78
CA GLU A 232 12.41 19.00 -12.06
C GLU A 232 13.91 18.70 -12.14
N ARG A 233 14.65 18.91 -11.04
CA ARG A 233 16.08 18.56 -10.97
C ARG A 233 16.30 17.07 -11.17
N ILE A 234 15.54 16.22 -10.48
CA ILE A 234 15.65 14.76 -10.56
C ILE A 234 15.23 14.28 -11.96
N ALA A 235 14.16 14.83 -12.52
CA ALA A 235 13.67 14.47 -13.85
C ALA A 235 14.72 14.73 -14.95
N ARG A 236 15.50 15.80 -14.81
CA ARG A 236 16.58 16.16 -15.77
C ARG A 236 17.84 15.30 -15.65
N LEU A 237 18.02 14.56 -14.56
CA LEU A 237 19.19 13.70 -14.37
C LEU A 237 19.09 12.43 -15.20
N ARG A 238 20.23 11.92 -15.67
CA ARG A 238 20.28 10.68 -16.44
C ARG A 238 19.89 9.49 -15.59
N TYR A 239 19.01 8.66 -16.13
CA TYR A 239 18.59 7.39 -15.52
C TYR A 239 19.37 6.21 -16.09
N HIS A 240 19.46 6.12 -17.42
CA HIS A 240 20.23 5.06 -18.08
C HIS A 240 21.70 5.46 -18.18
N LEU A 241 22.54 4.76 -17.45
CA LEU A 241 23.97 4.98 -17.44
C LEU A 241 24.66 4.05 -18.46
N THR A 242 25.56 4.60 -19.26
CA THR A 242 26.53 3.83 -20.06
C THR A 242 27.46 3.04 -19.14
N PHE A 243 28.21 2.08 -19.68
CA PHE A 243 29.18 1.32 -18.88
C PHE A 243 30.17 2.22 -18.12
N CYS A 244 30.72 3.21 -18.79
CA CYS A 244 31.68 4.16 -18.17
C CYS A 244 31.01 4.98 -17.05
N GLU A 245 29.75 5.40 -17.26
CA GLU A 245 28.99 6.15 -16.27
C GLU A 245 28.61 5.27 -15.06
N LYS A 246 28.37 3.96 -15.27
CA LYS A 246 28.17 3.01 -14.15
C LYS A 246 29.42 2.89 -13.29
N VAL A 247 30.60 2.85 -13.90
CA VAL A 247 31.86 2.84 -13.16
C VAL A 247 32.05 4.16 -12.41
N GLU A 248 31.81 5.29 -13.07
CA GLU A 248 31.82 6.60 -12.40
C GLU A 248 30.85 6.69 -11.25
N TYR A 249 29.61 6.22 -11.43
CA TYR A 249 28.59 6.15 -10.38
C TYR A 249 29.05 5.31 -9.18
N PHE A 250 29.61 4.13 -9.45
CA PHE A 250 30.16 3.26 -8.41
C PHE A 250 31.27 3.94 -7.62
N LEU A 251 32.21 4.61 -8.31
CA LEU A 251 33.29 5.35 -7.67
C LEU A 251 32.76 6.51 -6.82
N ARG A 252 31.80 7.29 -7.35
CA ARG A 252 31.17 8.40 -6.62
C ARG A 252 30.45 7.92 -5.36
N SER A 253 29.80 6.78 -5.39
CA SER A 253 29.12 6.22 -4.22
C SER A 253 30.07 5.92 -3.05
N ARG A 254 31.37 5.80 -3.33
CA ARG A 254 32.44 5.63 -2.32
C ARG A 254 33.02 6.94 -1.79
N PHE A 255 32.71 8.05 -2.46
CA PHE A 255 33.23 9.37 -2.12
C PHE A 255 32.07 10.36 -1.92
N PRO A 256 31.43 10.35 -0.73
CA PRO A 256 30.20 11.11 -0.46
C PRO A 256 30.39 12.64 -0.49
N PHE A 257 31.63 13.12 -0.53
CA PHE A 257 31.95 14.55 -0.69
C PHE A 257 31.82 15.07 -2.14
N LEU A 258 31.68 14.15 -3.12
CA LEU A 258 31.45 14.55 -4.50
C LEU A 258 29.97 14.90 -4.70
N PRO A 259 29.64 16.02 -5.38
CA PRO A 259 28.26 16.39 -5.61
C PRO A 259 27.53 15.33 -6.47
N PRO A 260 26.26 15.03 -6.15
CA PRO A 260 25.49 14.07 -6.93
C PRO A 260 25.36 14.51 -8.39
N LYS A 261 25.61 13.60 -9.31
CA LYS A 261 25.57 13.84 -10.76
C LYS A 261 24.49 13.03 -11.47
N TYR A 262 24.11 11.90 -10.88
CA TYR A 262 23.19 10.96 -11.48
C TYR A 262 21.92 10.84 -10.64
N ARG A 263 20.81 10.47 -11.30
CA ARG A 263 19.50 10.31 -10.65
C ARG A 263 19.55 9.37 -9.45
N GLY A 264 20.23 8.24 -9.60
CA GLY A 264 20.36 7.26 -8.51
C GLY A 264 21.08 7.83 -7.28
N GLU A 265 22.13 8.65 -7.45
CA GLU A 265 22.84 9.29 -6.33
C GLU A 265 21.92 10.23 -5.55
N VAL A 266 21.12 11.04 -6.27
CA VAL A 266 20.17 11.96 -5.64
C VAL A 266 19.07 11.18 -4.93
N LEU A 267 18.49 10.17 -5.59
CA LEU A 267 17.42 9.37 -4.99
C LEU A 267 17.89 8.62 -3.74
N MET A 268 19.12 8.09 -3.76
CA MET A 268 19.71 7.42 -2.60
C MET A 268 20.04 8.35 -1.43
N SER A 269 19.97 9.67 -1.61
CA SER A 269 20.07 10.59 -0.45
C SER A 269 18.80 10.65 0.40
N TYR A 270 17.66 10.16 -0.10
CA TYR A 270 16.40 10.12 0.64
C TYR A 270 16.30 8.83 1.48
N PRO A 271 16.15 8.94 2.81
CA PRO A 271 16.02 7.76 3.68
C PRO A 271 14.83 6.86 3.33
N SER A 272 13.72 7.44 2.88
CA SER A 272 12.52 6.72 2.42
C SER A 272 12.80 5.85 1.20
N VAL A 273 13.61 6.32 0.26
CA VAL A 273 14.06 5.56 -0.91
C VAL A 273 14.95 4.40 -0.47
N GLN A 274 15.94 4.66 0.39
CA GLN A 274 16.85 3.62 0.91
C GLN A 274 16.06 2.50 1.61
N LYS A 275 15.11 2.86 2.47
CA LYS A 275 14.27 1.89 3.17
C LYS A 275 13.37 1.11 2.22
N THR A 276 12.80 1.77 1.22
CA THR A 276 11.94 1.10 0.24
C THR A 276 12.74 0.13 -0.63
N LEU A 277 13.98 0.47 -0.98
CA LEU A 277 14.91 -0.46 -1.64
C LEU A 277 15.27 -1.65 -0.75
N ALA A 278 15.49 -1.43 0.55
CA ALA A 278 15.73 -2.53 1.48
C ALA A 278 14.53 -3.48 1.56
N ILE A 279 13.29 -2.97 1.58
CA ILE A 279 12.06 -3.78 1.51
C ILE A 279 12.01 -4.58 0.19
N ARG A 280 12.27 -3.92 -0.92
CA ARG A 280 12.33 -4.56 -2.25
C ARG A 280 13.38 -5.69 -2.28
N ASN A 281 14.56 -5.46 -1.73
CA ASN A 281 15.62 -6.46 -1.66
C ASN A 281 15.24 -7.64 -0.75
N PHE A 282 14.52 -7.38 0.35
CA PHE A 282 13.96 -8.44 1.18
C PHE A 282 13.01 -9.34 0.40
N ILE A 283 12.08 -8.75 -0.38
CA ILE A 283 11.14 -9.51 -1.22
C ILE A 283 11.90 -10.39 -2.22
N GLN A 284 12.94 -9.87 -2.87
CA GLN A 284 13.80 -10.66 -3.78
C GLN A 284 14.55 -11.77 -3.05
N LYS A 285 15.04 -11.51 -1.84
CA LYS A 285 15.71 -12.51 -1.00
C LYS A 285 14.78 -13.65 -0.62
N CYS A 286 13.48 -13.41 -0.52
CA CYS A 286 12.46 -14.44 -0.37
C CYS A 286 12.21 -15.25 -1.66
N GLY A 287 12.91 -14.97 -2.75
CA GLY A 287 12.74 -15.66 -4.03
C GLY A 287 11.51 -15.20 -4.84
N LEU A 288 10.93 -14.05 -4.44
CA LEU A 288 9.72 -13.54 -5.06
C LEU A 288 10.03 -12.54 -6.17
N PRO A 289 9.35 -12.60 -7.34
CA PRO A 289 9.66 -11.75 -8.47
C PRO A 289 9.27 -10.29 -8.20
N ILE A 290 10.17 -9.39 -8.61
CA ILE A 290 9.93 -7.94 -8.69
C ILE A 290 9.70 -7.58 -10.15
N PHE A 291 8.69 -6.77 -10.38
CA PHE A 291 8.40 -6.24 -11.71
C PHE A 291 9.48 -5.22 -12.09
N GLN A 292 10.21 -5.46 -13.16
CA GLN A 292 11.38 -4.64 -13.53
C GLN A 292 11.11 -3.68 -14.69
N ASP A 293 10.22 -4.06 -15.62
CA ASP A 293 10.05 -3.34 -16.87
C ASP A 293 8.57 -3.18 -17.24
N ALA A 294 8.15 -2.00 -17.54
CA ALA A 294 6.88 -1.67 -18.17
C ALA A 294 5.81 -0.99 -17.30
N PHE A 295 6.23 0.01 -16.52
CA PHE A 295 5.31 1.03 -16.01
C PHE A 295 4.38 1.55 -17.13
N GLU A 296 4.92 1.82 -18.32
CA GLU A 296 4.15 2.26 -19.48
C GLU A 296 3.03 1.28 -19.87
N ALA A 297 3.27 -0.02 -19.77
CA ALA A 297 2.29 -1.03 -20.12
C ALA A 297 1.20 -1.19 -19.05
N ALA A 298 1.58 -1.14 -17.78
CA ALA A 298 0.67 -1.24 -16.65
C ALA A 298 -0.30 -0.06 -16.59
N PHE A 299 0.16 1.13 -16.98
CA PHE A 299 -0.59 2.37 -16.85
C PHE A 299 -0.95 3.04 -18.19
N ARG A 300 -0.93 2.30 -19.31
CA ARG A 300 -1.35 2.82 -20.65
C ARG A 300 -2.70 3.53 -20.66
N GLY A 301 -3.61 3.14 -19.78
CA GLY A 301 -4.92 3.77 -19.62
C GLY A 301 -4.91 5.05 -18.79
N ILE A 302 -3.78 5.44 -18.22
CA ILE A 302 -3.63 6.60 -17.33
C ILE A 302 -2.52 7.50 -17.89
N PRO A 303 -2.83 8.37 -18.86
CA PRO A 303 -1.82 9.12 -19.62
C PRO A 303 -0.85 9.93 -18.77
N PHE A 304 -1.30 10.49 -17.63
CA PHE A 304 -0.46 11.29 -16.76
C PHE A 304 0.55 10.46 -15.94
N LEU A 305 0.35 9.12 -15.86
CA LEU A 305 1.33 8.22 -15.24
C LEU A 305 2.37 7.72 -16.23
N VAL A 306 2.12 7.84 -17.53
CA VAL A 306 3.01 7.38 -18.61
C VAL A 306 4.00 8.47 -19.02
N GLU A 307 3.99 9.64 -18.38
CA GLU A 307 5.00 10.66 -18.64
C GLU A 307 6.41 10.10 -18.40
N ARG A 308 7.25 10.18 -19.46
CA ARG A 308 8.60 9.59 -19.56
C ARG A 308 9.59 9.98 -18.45
N ASP A 309 9.20 10.91 -17.60
CA ASP A 309 10.06 11.54 -16.60
C ASP A 309 9.81 11.04 -15.18
N LEU A 310 9.01 9.96 -14.99
CA LEU A 310 8.82 9.37 -13.68
C LEU A 310 10.16 8.93 -13.09
N PRO A 311 10.57 9.46 -11.93
CA PRO A 311 11.78 9.00 -11.28
C PRO A 311 11.60 7.55 -10.82
N VAL A 312 12.25 6.65 -11.54
CA VAL A 312 12.34 5.22 -11.21
C VAL A 312 13.76 4.92 -10.77
N PHE A 313 13.90 4.17 -9.71
CA PHE A 313 15.20 3.69 -9.27
C PHE A 313 15.09 2.25 -8.79
N GLU A 314 15.79 1.33 -9.48
CA GLU A 314 15.86 -0.08 -9.10
C GLU A 314 14.47 -0.75 -8.88
N GLY A 315 13.46 -0.39 -9.67
CA GLY A 315 12.09 -0.89 -9.54
C GLY A 315 11.25 -0.24 -8.42
N VAL A 316 11.76 0.81 -7.78
CA VAL A 316 10.99 1.69 -6.91
C VAL A 316 10.59 2.94 -7.69
N TYR A 317 9.30 3.24 -7.72
CA TYR A 317 8.71 4.33 -8.49
C TYR A 317 8.32 5.47 -7.56
N LEU A 318 8.83 6.69 -7.81
CA LEU A 318 8.42 7.89 -7.08
C LEU A 318 7.19 8.50 -7.75
N ILE A 319 6.03 8.25 -7.17
CA ILE A 319 4.73 8.59 -7.77
C ILE A 319 4.12 9.87 -7.19
N GLY A 320 4.45 10.23 -5.95
CA GLY A 320 3.84 11.36 -5.25
C GLY A 320 3.82 12.67 -6.04
N PRO A 321 4.95 13.10 -6.66
CA PRO A 321 4.98 14.34 -7.43
C PRO A 321 4.06 14.36 -8.65
N ILE A 322 3.85 13.21 -9.28
CA ILE A 322 2.97 13.09 -10.45
C ILE A 322 1.52 13.26 -10.04
N PHE A 323 1.08 12.58 -8.98
CA PHE A 323 -0.27 12.74 -8.47
C PHE A 323 -0.51 14.16 -7.95
N GLN A 324 0.48 14.76 -7.29
CA GLN A 324 0.38 16.14 -6.84
C GLN A 324 0.19 17.11 -8.01
N LYS A 325 0.95 16.96 -9.11
CA LYS A 325 0.81 17.74 -10.34
C LYS A 325 -0.56 17.53 -11.00
N ALA A 326 -1.08 16.32 -10.95
CA ALA A 326 -2.41 15.98 -11.47
C ALA A 326 -3.57 16.41 -10.55
N GLY A 327 -3.28 16.96 -9.37
CA GLY A 327 -4.29 17.32 -8.37
C GLY A 327 -4.98 16.11 -7.74
N ILE A 328 -4.33 14.96 -7.75
CA ILE A 328 -4.81 13.70 -7.18
C ILE A 328 -4.10 13.48 -5.84
N THR A 329 -4.85 13.03 -4.85
CA THR A 329 -4.28 12.67 -3.54
C THR A 329 -4.79 11.30 -3.15
N LEU A 330 -3.91 10.31 -3.23
CA LEU A 330 -4.17 8.97 -2.72
C LEU A 330 -4.07 8.93 -1.19
N ALA A 331 -4.54 7.84 -0.58
CA ALA A 331 -4.43 7.65 0.85
C ALA A 331 -2.99 7.81 1.38
N PRO A 332 -1.96 7.16 0.80
CA PRO A 332 -0.58 7.34 1.25
C PRO A 332 -0.07 8.78 1.14
N ASP A 333 -0.45 9.52 0.08
CA ASP A 333 -0.08 10.95 -0.07
C ASP A 333 -0.74 11.81 1.01
N PHE A 334 -2.02 11.54 1.29
CA PHE A 334 -2.78 12.27 2.29
C PHE A 334 -2.15 12.13 3.68
N TYR A 335 -1.89 10.89 4.11
CA TYR A 335 -1.30 10.66 5.42
C TYR A 335 0.14 11.14 5.51
N GLN A 336 0.93 11.03 4.45
CA GLN A 336 2.25 11.64 4.38
C GLN A 336 2.18 13.16 4.60
N TYR A 337 1.23 13.83 3.97
CA TYR A 337 1.05 15.27 4.13
C TYR A 337 0.69 15.67 5.56
N HIS A 338 -0.23 14.91 6.19
CA HIS A 338 -0.77 15.27 7.51
C HIS A 338 0.09 14.80 8.68
N THR A 339 0.81 13.69 8.53
CA THR A 339 1.56 13.07 9.64
C THR A 339 3.07 13.03 9.42
N GLY A 340 3.55 13.32 8.22
CA GLY A 340 4.96 13.17 7.85
C GLY A 340 5.40 11.71 7.69
N CYS A 341 4.45 10.77 7.58
CA CYS A 341 4.75 9.35 7.42
C CYS A 341 5.42 9.04 6.07
N THR A 342 6.02 7.87 5.96
CA THR A 342 6.41 7.32 4.66
C THR A 342 5.20 6.65 4.02
N GLY A 343 4.74 7.18 2.89
CA GLY A 343 3.65 6.59 2.09
C GLY A 343 4.18 5.59 1.08
N ARG A 344 3.58 4.39 1.01
CA ARG A 344 3.91 3.37 -0.01
C ARG A 344 2.66 2.76 -0.58
N THR A 345 2.72 2.41 -1.86
CA THR A 345 1.72 1.56 -2.51
C THR A 345 2.44 0.40 -3.18
N ILE A 346 1.87 -0.79 -3.08
CA ILE A 346 2.29 -1.91 -3.91
C ILE A 346 1.19 -2.27 -4.90
N GLU A 347 1.62 -2.72 -6.08
CA GLU A 347 0.77 -3.34 -7.09
C GLU A 347 1.31 -4.74 -7.38
N THR A 348 0.46 -5.74 -7.24
CA THR A 348 0.80 -7.10 -7.66
C THR A 348 0.12 -7.42 -8.99
N PHE A 349 0.90 -8.01 -9.90
CA PHE A 349 0.46 -8.26 -11.26
C PHE A 349 0.25 -9.74 -11.53
N ALA A 350 -0.85 -10.05 -12.16
CA ALA A 350 -1.13 -11.17 -13.06
C ALA A 350 -0.51 -12.52 -12.72
N GLN A 351 -0.52 -12.87 -11.45
CA GLN A 351 0.00 -14.12 -10.93
C GLN A 351 -1.10 -14.91 -10.24
N ARG A 352 -0.84 -16.16 -9.91
CA ARG A 352 -1.73 -16.93 -9.05
C ARG A 352 -1.93 -16.21 -7.71
N LYS A 353 -3.11 -16.36 -7.12
CA LYS A 353 -3.48 -15.71 -5.85
C LYS A 353 -2.44 -15.96 -4.75
N GLU A 354 -1.95 -17.18 -4.66
CA GLU A 354 -0.95 -17.60 -3.67
C GLU A 354 0.33 -16.76 -3.76
N LEU A 355 0.83 -16.55 -4.99
CA LEU A 355 2.05 -15.76 -5.19
C LEU A 355 1.85 -14.29 -4.84
N ARG A 356 0.69 -13.72 -5.15
CA ARG A 356 0.35 -12.34 -4.75
C ARG A 356 0.28 -12.21 -3.23
N ILE A 357 -0.32 -13.18 -2.54
CA ILE A 357 -0.36 -13.21 -1.08
C ILE A 357 1.05 -13.26 -0.51
N LEU A 358 1.90 -14.16 -1.00
CA LEU A 358 3.29 -14.28 -0.55
C LEU A 358 4.08 -12.98 -0.76
N GLN A 359 3.88 -12.31 -1.89
CA GLN A 359 4.49 -10.99 -2.16
C GLN A 359 4.01 -9.91 -1.19
N GLY A 360 2.71 -9.88 -0.92
CA GLY A 360 2.14 -8.96 0.06
C GLY A 360 2.63 -9.25 1.48
N LEU A 361 2.71 -10.52 1.89
CA LEU A 361 3.28 -10.91 3.19
C LEU A 361 4.76 -10.51 3.30
N ALA A 362 5.56 -10.77 2.25
CA ALA A 362 6.96 -10.34 2.21
C ALA A 362 7.11 -8.82 2.27
N PHE A 363 6.20 -8.06 1.65
CA PHE A 363 6.19 -6.61 1.75
C PHE A 363 5.86 -6.13 3.18
N VAL A 364 4.85 -6.72 3.84
CA VAL A 364 4.51 -6.40 5.23
C VAL A 364 5.67 -6.74 6.15
N GLU A 365 6.24 -7.94 6.05
CA GLU A 365 7.39 -8.38 6.85
C GLU A 365 8.61 -7.49 6.61
N GLY A 366 8.97 -7.23 5.36
CA GLY A 366 10.07 -6.35 5.01
C GLY A 366 9.88 -4.93 5.55
N THR A 367 8.64 -4.42 5.52
CA THR A 367 8.31 -3.11 6.10
C THR A 367 8.53 -3.10 7.61
N LEU A 368 8.05 -4.11 8.33
CA LEU A 368 8.25 -4.25 9.76
C LEU A 368 9.75 -4.33 10.13
N ARG A 369 10.51 -5.17 9.43
CA ARG A 369 11.96 -5.35 9.66
C ARG A 369 12.76 -4.07 9.40
N VAL A 370 12.50 -3.41 8.29
CA VAL A 370 13.23 -2.21 7.89
C VAL A 370 12.85 -1.01 8.76
N GLU A 371 11.57 -0.81 9.00
CA GLU A 371 11.11 0.39 9.71
C GLU A 371 11.29 0.29 11.23
N VAL A 372 11.14 -0.88 11.81
CA VAL A 372 11.20 -1.05 13.27
C VAL A 372 12.58 -1.47 13.73
N LYS A 373 13.20 -2.45 13.07
CA LYS A 373 14.55 -2.95 13.43
C LYS A 373 15.68 -2.19 12.72
N GLY A 374 15.40 -1.45 11.65
CA GLY A 374 16.42 -0.78 10.85
C GLY A 374 17.28 -1.75 10.01
N GLU A 375 16.76 -2.92 9.71
CA GLU A 375 17.47 -3.92 8.90
C GLU A 375 17.76 -3.39 7.49
N ARG A 376 18.92 -3.75 6.95
CA ARG A 376 19.35 -3.43 5.58
C ARG A 376 19.58 -4.74 4.84
N PHE A 377 18.90 -4.92 3.70
CA PHE A 377 18.98 -6.13 2.88
C PHE A 377 19.74 -5.91 1.60
#